data_020fce087b2604ca0133f5989733f2a3
#
_entry.id   020fce087b2604ca0133f5989733f2a3
#
_cell.length_a   1.000
_cell.length_b   1.000
_cell.length_c   1.000
_cell.angle_alpha   90.00
_cell.angle_beta   90.00
_cell.angle_gamma   90.00
#
_symmetry.space_group_name_H-M   'P 1'
#
loop_
_entity.id
_entity.type
_entity.pdbx_description
1 polymer ?
#
loop_
_entity_poly.entity_id
_entity_poly.type
_entity_poly.pdbx_seq_one_letter_code
_entity_poly.pdbx_strand_id
1 'polypeptide(L)'
;MARAEQRERTRNALLVAAATEFEENGFAATTLGDVAARLGLVRATVHFHFATKEQLAEAVVRQELEAWDALRRTSLDAEAEPVRRLRWVSAQMAQRYVSDPVTRAAIRLLDEHRVPRFDPAPTSGWTTYVADQLRAARLVASVPEQVDPELDAVLLVGMFRGLLPSLTQASESLRTEMLVDLFCHYAIAGLSTR
;
A
#
# COMPACT_ATOMS: atom_id res chain seq x y z
N MET A 1 16.69 25.81 -12.57
CA MET A 1 15.76 24.71 -12.89
C MET A 1 16.51 23.37 -13.02
N ALA A 2 17.44 23.16 -13.93
CA ALA A 2 18.12 21.86 -14.14
C ALA A 2 18.75 21.18 -12.89
N ARG A 3 19.35 21.95 -11.97
CA ARG A 3 19.93 21.39 -10.74
C ARG A 3 18.90 20.88 -9.74
N ALA A 4 17.74 21.56 -9.62
CA ALA A 4 16.66 21.13 -8.75
C ALA A 4 15.99 19.86 -9.29
N GLU A 5 15.76 19.81 -10.59
CA GLU A 5 15.21 18.65 -11.29
C GLU A 5 16.13 17.42 -11.16
N GLN A 6 17.44 17.62 -11.34
CA GLN A 6 18.41 16.54 -11.19
C GLN A 6 18.46 16.02 -9.75
N ARG A 7 18.38 16.93 -8.77
CA ARG A 7 18.34 16.55 -7.35
C ARG A 7 17.10 15.72 -7.03
N GLU A 8 15.94 16.10 -7.57
CA GLU A 8 14.70 15.38 -7.36
C GLU A 8 14.70 14.01 -8.06
N ARG A 9 15.24 13.92 -9.28
CA ARG A 9 15.43 12.63 -9.97
C ARG A 9 16.32 11.68 -9.17
N THR A 10 17.45 12.19 -8.63
CA THR A 10 18.34 11.37 -7.80
C THR A 10 17.64 10.93 -6.52
N ARG A 11 16.88 11.83 -5.87
CA ARG A 11 16.10 11.51 -4.66
C ARG A 11 15.07 10.40 -4.92
N ASN A 12 14.36 10.48 -6.03
CA ASN A 12 13.36 9.48 -6.40
C ASN A 12 14.03 8.13 -6.75
N ALA A 13 15.15 8.13 -7.47
CA ALA A 13 15.92 6.92 -7.72
C ALA A 13 16.40 6.26 -6.42
N LEU A 14 16.85 7.05 -5.43
CA LEU A 14 17.23 6.56 -4.11
C LEU A 14 16.06 5.96 -3.34
N LEU A 15 14.86 6.53 -3.45
CA LEU A 15 13.66 5.97 -2.82
C LEU A 15 13.29 4.60 -3.41
N VAL A 16 13.34 4.46 -4.74
CA VAL A 16 13.06 3.18 -5.39
C VAL A 16 14.12 2.12 -5.03
N ALA A 17 15.41 2.49 -5.04
CA ALA A 17 16.49 1.59 -4.66
C ALA A 17 16.38 1.16 -3.19
N ALA A 18 16.02 2.09 -2.29
CA ALA A 18 15.80 1.79 -0.88
C ALA A 18 14.58 0.89 -0.68
N ALA A 19 13.50 1.13 -1.40
CA ALA A 19 12.31 0.29 -1.36
C ALA A 19 12.66 -1.15 -1.75
N THR A 20 13.43 -1.34 -2.82
CA THR A 20 13.87 -2.68 -3.24
C THR A 20 14.74 -3.35 -2.16
N GLU A 21 15.69 -2.61 -1.55
CA GLU A 21 16.50 -3.15 -0.45
C GLU A 21 15.65 -3.51 0.78
N PHE A 22 14.71 -2.66 1.18
CA PHE A 22 13.82 -2.94 2.30
C PHE A 22 12.87 -4.10 2.02
N GLU A 23 12.40 -4.24 0.77
CA GLU A 23 11.56 -5.36 0.35
C GLU A 23 12.33 -6.69 0.39
N GLU A 24 13.55 -6.73 -0.15
CA GLU A 24 14.35 -7.95 -0.26
C GLU A 24 14.95 -8.37 1.08
N ASN A 25 15.55 -7.43 1.81
CA ASN A 25 16.41 -7.70 2.98
C ASN A 25 15.78 -7.28 4.32
N GLY A 26 14.69 -6.50 4.30
CA GLY A 26 14.07 -5.91 5.48
C GLY A 26 14.84 -4.71 6.03
N PHE A 27 14.23 -3.99 6.98
CA PHE A 27 14.83 -2.78 7.55
C PHE A 27 16.15 -3.06 8.24
N ALA A 28 16.24 -4.13 9.05
CA ALA A 28 17.39 -4.39 9.91
C ALA A 28 18.68 -4.64 9.11
N ALA A 29 18.61 -5.45 8.05
CA ALA A 29 19.76 -5.83 7.24
C ALA A 29 20.19 -4.76 6.21
N THR A 30 19.28 -3.87 5.79
CA THR A 30 19.59 -2.82 4.82
C THR A 30 20.48 -1.72 5.41
N THR A 31 21.45 -1.25 4.64
CA THR A 31 22.29 -0.08 4.96
C THR A 31 22.18 1.00 3.86
N LEU A 32 22.55 2.25 4.19
CA LEU A 32 22.66 3.32 3.16
C LEU A 32 23.74 3.03 2.12
N GLY A 33 24.72 2.18 2.46
CA GLY A 33 25.74 1.69 1.52
C GLY A 33 25.15 0.77 0.45
N ASP A 34 24.28 -0.16 0.84
CA ASP A 34 23.61 -1.09 -0.09
C ASP A 34 22.73 -0.33 -1.08
N VAL A 35 21.97 0.65 -0.59
CA VAL A 35 21.14 1.54 -1.44
C VAL A 35 22.02 2.32 -2.45
N ALA A 36 23.19 2.85 -2.01
CA ALA A 36 24.12 3.53 -2.89
C ALA A 36 24.67 2.57 -3.95
N ALA A 37 25.10 1.37 -3.54
CA ALA A 37 25.68 0.36 -4.42
C ALA A 37 24.69 -0.08 -5.51
N ARG A 38 23.39 -0.22 -5.19
CA ARG A 38 22.34 -0.57 -6.17
C ARG A 38 22.24 0.42 -7.34
N LEU A 39 22.60 1.68 -7.11
CA LEU A 39 22.60 2.74 -8.13
C LEU A 39 24.01 3.05 -8.69
N GLY A 40 25.05 2.35 -8.27
CA GLY A 40 26.43 2.66 -8.61
C GLY A 40 26.91 4.01 -8.05
N LEU A 41 26.30 4.47 -6.94
CA LEU A 41 26.64 5.73 -6.30
C LEU A 41 27.52 5.51 -5.07
N VAL A 42 28.21 6.58 -4.66
CA VAL A 42 28.93 6.57 -3.38
C VAL A 42 27.97 6.86 -2.21
N ARG A 43 28.23 6.26 -1.05
CA ARG A 43 27.42 6.43 0.17
C ARG A 43 27.17 7.90 0.53
N ALA A 44 28.15 8.78 0.28
CA ALA A 44 28.02 10.22 0.52
C ALA A 44 26.85 10.86 -0.26
N THR A 45 26.53 10.35 -1.46
CA THR A 45 25.39 10.83 -2.25
C THR A 45 24.07 10.52 -1.54
N VAL A 46 23.94 9.32 -0.95
CA VAL A 46 22.75 8.96 -0.18
C VAL A 46 22.62 9.85 1.06
N HIS A 47 23.72 10.03 1.81
CA HIS A 47 23.73 10.90 2.99
C HIS A 47 23.37 12.36 2.70
N PHE A 48 23.67 12.85 1.49
CA PHE A 48 23.27 14.20 1.08
C PHE A 48 21.74 14.35 0.98
N HIS A 49 21.01 13.28 0.64
CA HIS A 49 19.56 13.26 0.50
C HIS A 49 18.84 12.77 1.77
N PHE A 50 19.43 11.80 2.47
CA PHE A 50 18.88 11.14 3.64
C PHE A 50 19.99 10.90 4.67
N ALA A 51 19.94 11.62 5.78
CA ALA A 51 20.99 11.55 6.80
C ALA A 51 21.03 10.18 7.50
N THR A 52 19.88 9.50 7.63
CA THR A 52 19.76 8.20 8.30
C THR A 52 18.90 7.22 7.51
N LYS A 53 19.02 5.94 7.83
CA LYS A 53 18.19 4.87 7.27
C LYS A 53 16.71 5.05 7.65
N GLU A 54 16.46 5.53 8.86
CA GLU A 54 15.12 5.81 9.37
C GLU A 54 14.44 6.91 8.54
N GLN A 55 15.15 8.00 8.22
CA GLN A 55 14.62 9.05 7.34
C GLN A 55 14.30 8.54 5.93
N LEU A 56 15.12 7.63 5.42
CA LEU A 56 14.89 6.99 4.13
C LEU A 56 13.65 6.08 4.18
N ALA A 57 13.50 5.27 5.22
CA ALA A 57 12.31 4.43 5.44
C ALA A 57 11.05 5.27 5.62
N GLU A 58 11.11 6.36 6.41
CA GLU A 58 10.01 7.32 6.53
C GLU A 58 9.59 7.92 5.18
N ALA A 59 10.54 8.22 4.32
CA ALA A 59 10.26 8.77 3.00
C ALA A 59 9.58 7.75 2.07
N VAL A 60 9.98 6.47 2.14
CA VAL A 60 9.33 5.36 1.41
C VAL A 60 7.88 5.20 1.88
N VAL A 61 7.64 5.14 3.19
CA VAL A 61 6.28 5.02 3.75
C VAL A 61 5.43 6.24 3.39
N ARG A 62 5.99 7.45 3.48
CA ARG A 62 5.25 8.69 3.15
C ARG A 62 4.80 8.70 1.68
N GLN A 63 5.66 8.28 0.76
CA GLN A 63 5.31 8.18 -0.66
C GLN A 63 4.11 7.25 -0.88
N GLU A 64 4.07 6.12 -0.19
CA GLU A 64 2.93 5.20 -0.28
C GLU A 64 1.66 5.80 0.33
N LEU A 65 1.75 6.50 1.45
CA LEU A 65 0.60 7.16 2.07
C LEU A 65 0.02 8.27 1.17
N GLU A 66 0.87 9.05 0.50
CA GLU A 66 0.43 10.06 -0.47
C GLU A 66 -0.26 9.41 -1.68
N ALA A 67 0.27 8.28 -2.16
CA ALA A 67 -0.34 7.51 -3.24
C ALA A 67 -1.69 6.88 -2.80
N TRP A 68 -1.78 6.38 -1.58
CA TRP A 68 -3.03 5.90 -0.99
C TRP A 68 -4.08 7.01 -0.91
N ASP A 69 -3.70 8.19 -0.43
CA ASP A 69 -4.60 9.33 -0.36
C ASP A 69 -5.09 9.79 -1.75
N ALA A 70 -4.23 9.73 -2.76
CA ALA A 70 -4.61 10.01 -4.14
C ALA A 70 -5.61 8.97 -4.66
N LEU A 71 -5.33 7.68 -4.46
CA LEU A 71 -6.20 6.57 -4.85
C LEU A 71 -7.59 6.69 -4.22
N ARG A 72 -7.64 6.99 -2.93
CA ARG A 72 -8.88 7.17 -2.17
C ARG A 72 -9.72 8.32 -2.73
N ARG A 73 -9.11 9.44 -3.10
CA ARG A 73 -9.82 10.56 -3.76
C ARG A 73 -10.34 10.15 -5.12
N THR A 74 -9.51 9.54 -5.95
CA THR A 74 -9.89 9.09 -7.30
C THR A 74 -11.02 8.07 -7.27
N SER A 75 -11.11 7.25 -6.23
CA SER A 75 -12.16 6.23 -6.10
C SER A 75 -13.56 6.83 -6.04
N LEU A 76 -13.71 8.06 -5.54
CA LEU A 76 -14.99 8.75 -5.45
C LEU A 76 -15.54 9.14 -6.83
N ASP A 77 -14.63 9.47 -7.76
CA ASP A 77 -14.98 9.83 -9.14
C ASP A 77 -15.12 8.58 -10.01
N ALA A 78 -14.37 7.52 -9.70
CA ALA A 78 -14.36 6.29 -10.49
C ALA A 78 -15.62 5.45 -10.31
N GLU A 79 -16.16 5.38 -9.06
CA GLU A 79 -17.30 4.53 -8.74
C GLU A 79 -18.25 5.22 -7.75
N ALA A 80 -19.52 5.35 -8.12
CA ALA A 80 -20.53 5.97 -7.28
C ALA A 80 -21.04 5.04 -6.18
N GLU A 81 -21.15 3.73 -6.48
CA GLU A 81 -21.69 2.72 -5.57
C GLU A 81 -20.59 2.24 -4.61
N PRO A 82 -20.83 2.26 -3.27
CA PRO A 82 -19.78 1.99 -2.27
C PRO A 82 -19.14 0.61 -2.37
N VAL A 83 -19.89 -0.46 -2.66
CA VAL A 83 -19.36 -1.82 -2.78
C VAL A 83 -18.49 -1.96 -4.03
N ARG A 84 -18.93 -1.37 -5.17
CA ARG A 84 -18.11 -1.33 -6.39
C ARG A 84 -16.84 -0.51 -6.20
N ARG A 85 -16.92 0.57 -5.41
CA ARG A 85 -15.75 1.38 -5.04
C ARG A 85 -14.73 0.58 -4.25
N LEU A 86 -15.17 -0.26 -3.29
CA LEU A 86 -14.28 -1.17 -2.57
C LEU A 86 -13.59 -2.15 -3.53
N ARG A 87 -14.31 -2.73 -4.49
CA ARG A 87 -13.73 -3.62 -5.51
C ARG A 87 -12.68 -2.89 -6.35
N TRP A 88 -13.01 -1.69 -6.83
CA TRP A 88 -12.10 -0.89 -7.64
C TRP A 88 -10.82 -0.56 -6.88
N VAL A 89 -10.92 -0.08 -5.64
CA VAL A 89 -9.76 0.23 -4.79
C VAL A 89 -8.92 -1.03 -4.52
N SER A 90 -9.56 -2.17 -4.23
CA SER A 90 -8.85 -3.43 -4.03
C SER A 90 -8.05 -3.84 -5.26
N ALA A 91 -8.63 -3.71 -6.47
CA ALA A 91 -7.95 -3.99 -7.73
C ALA A 91 -6.75 -3.05 -7.95
N GLN A 92 -6.90 -1.74 -7.71
CA GLN A 92 -5.83 -0.77 -7.84
C GLN A 92 -4.69 -1.04 -6.85
N MET A 93 -5.02 -1.37 -5.59
CA MET A 93 -4.03 -1.71 -4.57
C MET A 93 -3.27 -3.00 -4.89
N ALA A 94 -3.97 -4.02 -5.37
CA ALA A 94 -3.34 -5.26 -5.82
C ALA A 94 -2.37 -5.02 -6.99
N GLN A 95 -2.80 -4.23 -7.98
CA GLN A 95 -1.96 -3.87 -9.13
C GLN A 95 -0.70 -3.09 -8.68
N ARG A 96 -0.86 -2.12 -7.78
CA ARG A 96 0.28 -1.39 -7.20
C ARG A 96 1.22 -2.32 -6.45
N TYR A 97 0.68 -3.20 -5.62
CA TYR A 97 1.48 -4.17 -4.87
C TYR A 97 2.34 -5.05 -5.79
N VAL A 98 1.79 -5.49 -6.92
CA VAL A 98 2.52 -6.31 -7.90
C VAL A 98 3.59 -5.49 -8.63
N SER A 99 3.28 -4.26 -9.05
CA SER A 99 4.12 -3.48 -9.96
C SER A 99 5.11 -2.54 -9.28
N ASP A 100 4.87 -2.15 -8.01
CA ASP A 100 5.62 -1.08 -7.34
C ASP A 100 6.35 -1.58 -6.08
N PRO A 101 7.68 -1.64 -6.09
CA PRO A 101 8.47 -2.02 -4.92
C PRO A 101 8.28 -1.04 -3.74
N VAL A 102 7.92 0.23 -3.99
CA VAL A 102 7.65 1.20 -2.92
C VAL A 102 6.44 0.77 -2.10
N THR A 103 5.37 0.33 -2.77
CA THR A 103 4.17 -0.20 -2.09
C THR A 103 4.51 -1.42 -1.23
N ARG A 104 5.26 -2.40 -1.75
CA ARG A 104 5.64 -3.61 -0.99
C ARG A 104 6.54 -3.28 0.20
N ALA A 105 7.56 -2.45 -0.02
CA ALA A 105 8.47 -2.01 1.03
C ALA A 105 7.75 -1.23 2.14
N ALA A 106 6.86 -0.30 1.78
CA ALA A 106 6.11 0.48 2.74
C ALA A 106 5.23 -0.41 3.63
N ILE A 107 4.50 -1.36 3.05
CA ILE A 107 3.69 -2.33 3.79
C ILE A 107 4.58 -3.14 4.75
N ARG A 108 5.71 -3.66 4.28
CA ARG A 108 6.65 -4.41 5.11
C ARG A 108 7.21 -3.58 6.26
N LEU A 109 7.66 -2.34 6.00
CA LEU A 109 8.18 -1.42 7.02
C LEU A 109 7.16 -1.12 8.11
N LEU A 110 5.89 -0.96 7.73
CA LEU A 110 4.78 -0.75 8.66
C LEU A 110 4.50 -2.01 9.49
N ASP A 111 4.52 -3.18 8.88
CA ASP A 111 4.32 -4.46 9.57
C ASP A 111 5.44 -4.78 10.55
N GLU A 112 6.67 -4.42 10.21
CA GLU A 112 7.83 -4.56 11.10
C GLU A 112 7.87 -3.47 12.20
N HIS A 113 6.91 -2.54 12.26
CA HIS A 113 6.90 -1.38 13.19
C HIS A 113 8.22 -0.60 13.21
N ARG A 114 8.86 -0.45 12.04
CA ARG A 114 10.19 0.16 11.91
C ARG A 114 10.16 1.67 11.67
N VAL A 115 8.98 2.25 11.57
CA VAL A 115 8.80 3.69 11.35
C VAL A 115 7.90 4.26 12.45
N PRO A 116 8.43 4.56 13.66
CA PRO A 116 7.64 4.94 14.85
C PRO A 116 6.75 6.17 14.64
N ARG A 117 7.13 7.07 13.72
CA ARG A 117 6.33 8.26 13.38
C ARG A 117 4.94 7.91 12.82
N PHE A 118 4.77 6.70 12.32
CA PHE A 118 3.51 6.20 11.75
C PHE A 118 2.86 5.12 12.63
N ASP A 119 3.16 5.11 13.92
CA ASP A 119 2.49 4.24 14.90
C ASP A 119 1.41 5.07 15.67
N PRO A 120 0.17 4.62 15.82
CA PRO A 120 -0.38 3.35 15.33
C PRO A 120 -0.51 3.31 13.81
N ALA A 121 -0.22 2.14 13.27
CA ALA A 121 0.00 1.93 11.83
C ALA A 121 -1.06 2.59 10.93
N PRO A 122 -0.66 3.17 9.77
CA PRO A 122 -1.57 3.69 8.74
C PRO A 122 -2.54 2.66 8.16
N THR A 123 -2.42 1.38 8.50
CA THR A 123 -3.48 0.38 8.28
C THR A 123 -4.81 0.76 8.90
N SER A 124 -4.80 1.62 9.95
CA SER A 124 -6.01 2.26 10.43
C SER A 124 -6.70 3.10 9.33
N GLY A 125 -5.94 3.73 8.44
CA GLY A 125 -6.49 4.49 7.31
C GLY A 125 -7.23 3.61 6.31
N TRP A 126 -6.72 2.40 6.02
CA TRP A 126 -7.42 1.43 5.16
C TRP A 126 -8.67 0.90 5.83
N THR A 127 -8.57 0.52 7.10
CA THR A 127 -9.71 0.02 7.88
C THR A 127 -10.79 1.09 8.01
N THR A 128 -10.42 2.34 8.32
CA THR A 128 -11.35 3.46 8.38
C THR A 128 -12.03 3.68 7.02
N TYR A 129 -11.28 3.69 5.92
CA TYR A 129 -11.86 3.84 4.59
C TYR A 129 -12.86 2.73 4.27
N VAL A 130 -12.53 1.46 4.54
CA VAL A 130 -13.43 0.32 4.31
C VAL A 130 -14.68 0.44 5.18
N ALA A 131 -14.54 0.79 6.46
CA ALA A 131 -15.67 1.02 7.35
C ALA A 131 -16.59 2.13 6.85
N ASP A 132 -16.04 3.24 6.35
CA ASP A 132 -16.82 4.34 5.77
C ASP A 132 -17.62 3.88 4.53
N GLN A 133 -17.00 3.06 3.66
CA GLN A 133 -17.69 2.49 2.50
C GLN A 133 -18.80 1.52 2.93
N LEU A 134 -18.59 0.69 3.94
CA LEU A 134 -19.61 -0.24 4.46
C LEU A 134 -20.77 0.52 5.11
N ARG A 135 -20.51 1.61 5.85
CA ARG A 135 -21.57 2.49 6.37
C ARG A 135 -22.39 3.11 5.23
N ALA A 136 -21.73 3.62 4.19
CA ALA A 136 -22.40 4.16 3.02
C ALA A 136 -23.22 3.09 2.29
N ALA A 137 -22.69 1.86 2.15
CA ALA A 137 -23.37 0.73 1.53
C ALA A 137 -24.65 0.32 2.30
N ARG A 138 -24.64 0.36 3.64
CA ARG A 138 -25.83 0.12 4.48
C ARG A 138 -26.91 1.18 4.23
N LEU A 139 -26.53 2.46 4.14
CA LEU A 139 -27.47 3.55 3.90
C LEU A 139 -28.23 3.42 2.56
N VAL A 140 -27.61 2.81 1.56
CA VAL A 140 -28.23 2.58 0.23
C VAL A 140 -28.70 1.13 0.04
N ALA A 141 -28.75 0.34 1.13
CA ALA A 141 -29.17 -1.05 1.16
C ALA A 141 -28.40 -1.97 0.17
N SER A 142 -27.13 -1.65 -0.11
CA SER A 142 -26.23 -2.48 -0.94
C SER A 142 -25.59 -3.63 -0.15
N VAL A 143 -25.69 -3.60 1.18
CA VAL A 143 -25.27 -4.68 2.09
C VAL A 143 -26.32 -4.86 3.18
N PRO A 144 -26.43 -6.07 3.80
CA PRO A 144 -27.38 -6.34 4.88
C PRO A 144 -27.20 -5.45 6.11
N GLU A 145 -28.26 -5.26 6.88
CA GLU A 145 -28.21 -4.49 8.15
C GLU A 145 -27.29 -5.13 9.21
N GLN A 146 -27.09 -6.43 9.14
CA GLN A 146 -26.24 -7.19 10.07
C GLN A 146 -24.73 -6.91 9.88
N VAL A 147 -24.35 -6.28 8.80
CA VAL A 147 -22.96 -5.87 8.55
C VAL A 147 -22.55 -4.86 9.63
N ASP A 148 -21.51 -5.20 10.40
CA ASP A 148 -20.86 -4.27 11.31
C ASP A 148 -19.70 -3.58 10.57
N PRO A 149 -19.83 -2.27 10.23
CA PRO A 149 -18.82 -1.60 9.40
C PRO A 149 -17.41 -1.63 10.00
N GLU A 150 -17.29 -1.60 11.31
CA GLU A 150 -16.01 -1.57 12.03
C GLU A 150 -15.36 -2.96 12.06
N LEU A 151 -16.10 -3.97 12.51
CA LEU A 151 -15.60 -5.35 12.60
C LEU A 151 -15.34 -5.94 11.21
N ASP A 152 -16.29 -5.78 10.29
CA ASP A 152 -16.16 -6.32 8.94
C ASP A 152 -15.05 -5.60 8.16
N ALA A 153 -14.79 -4.31 8.41
CA ALA A 153 -13.63 -3.62 7.82
C ALA A 153 -12.30 -4.21 8.31
N VAL A 154 -12.16 -4.54 9.58
CA VAL A 154 -10.96 -5.19 10.12
C VAL A 154 -10.74 -6.54 9.45
N LEU A 155 -11.80 -7.35 9.31
CA LEU A 155 -11.72 -8.66 8.66
C LEU A 155 -11.36 -8.53 7.18
N LEU A 156 -12.04 -7.64 6.43
CA LEU A 156 -11.80 -7.44 4.99
C LEU A 156 -10.38 -6.95 4.71
N VAL A 157 -9.88 -5.98 5.48
CA VAL A 157 -8.51 -5.49 5.34
C VAL A 157 -7.50 -6.58 5.71
N GLY A 158 -7.74 -7.32 6.78
CA GLY A 158 -6.87 -8.44 7.18
C GLY A 158 -6.79 -9.54 6.13
N MET A 159 -7.94 -9.95 5.57
CA MET A 159 -8.01 -10.94 4.49
C MET A 159 -7.32 -10.44 3.21
N PHE A 160 -7.57 -9.19 2.81
CA PHE A 160 -6.94 -8.60 1.63
C PHE A 160 -5.41 -8.53 1.79
N ARG A 161 -4.92 -8.08 2.96
CA ARG A 161 -3.49 -8.04 3.25
C ARG A 161 -2.85 -9.43 3.22
N GLY A 162 -3.55 -10.44 3.74
CA GLY A 162 -3.10 -11.84 3.66
C GLY A 162 -3.00 -12.37 2.22
N LEU A 163 -3.80 -11.83 1.30
CA LEU A 163 -3.75 -12.18 -0.12
C LEU A 163 -2.54 -11.57 -0.86
N LEU A 164 -2.11 -10.36 -0.48
CA LEU A 164 -1.10 -9.59 -1.22
C LEU A 164 0.19 -10.36 -1.54
N PRO A 165 0.83 -11.11 -0.60
CA PRO A 165 2.04 -11.87 -0.91
C PRO A 165 1.83 -12.94 -1.99
N SER A 166 0.62 -13.52 -2.08
CA SER A 166 0.30 -14.51 -3.09
C SER A 166 0.24 -13.92 -4.51
N LEU A 167 -0.01 -12.62 -4.63
CA LEU A 167 -0.10 -11.93 -5.93
C LEU A 167 1.27 -11.83 -6.62
N THR A 168 2.35 -11.66 -5.87
CA THR A 168 3.71 -11.57 -6.45
C THR A 168 4.25 -12.93 -6.89
N GLN A 169 3.70 -14.04 -6.38
CA GLN A 169 4.06 -15.39 -6.78
C GLN A 169 3.29 -15.86 -8.02
N ALA A 170 2.20 -15.17 -8.36
CA ALA A 170 1.37 -15.46 -9.52
C ALA A 170 1.97 -14.82 -10.77
N SER A 171 2.59 -15.60 -11.65
CA SER A 171 3.38 -15.12 -12.80
C SER A 171 2.60 -14.44 -13.94
N GLU A 172 1.31 -14.09 -13.78
CA GLU A 172 0.50 -13.48 -14.84
C GLU A 172 -0.50 -12.45 -14.29
N SER A 173 -0.60 -11.30 -14.96
CA SER A 173 -1.53 -10.20 -14.67
C SER A 173 -2.99 -10.66 -14.56
N LEU A 174 -3.41 -11.60 -15.40
CA LEU A 174 -4.75 -12.23 -15.38
C LEU A 174 -5.06 -12.92 -14.04
N ARG A 175 -4.07 -13.49 -13.37
CA ARG A 175 -4.27 -14.12 -12.05
C ARG A 175 -4.51 -13.10 -10.94
N THR A 176 -3.88 -11.93 -11.03
CA THR A 176 -4.09 -10.86 -10.05
C THR A 176 -5.53 -10.39 -10.08
N GLU A 177 -6.07 -10.07 -11.26
CA GLU A 177 -7.47 -9.65 -11.41
C GLU A 177 -8.44 -10.73 -10.93
N MET A 178 -8.22 -12.00 -11.34
CA MET A 178 -9.04 -13.14 -10.89
C MET A 178 -9.02 -13.30 -9.37
N LEU A 179 -7.85 -13.21 -8.72
CA LEU A 179 -7.73 -13.36 -7.27
C LEU A 179 -8.43 -12.23 -6.53
N VAL A 180 -8.32 -10.99 -7.02
CA VAL A 180 -9.04 -9.86 -6.46
C VAL A 180 -10.56 -9.99 -6.66
N ASP A 181 -11.00 -10.42 -7.83
CA ASP A 181 -12.42 -10.67 -8.10
C ASP A 181 -12.99 -11.78 -7.22
N LEU A 182 -12.27 -12.89 -7.07
CA LEU A 182 -12.67 -13.97 -6.15
C LEU A 182 -12.71 -13.50 -4.71
N PHE A 183 -11.68 -12.75 -4.27
CA PHE A 183 -11.66 -12.16 -2.93
C PHE A 183 -12.89 -11.27 -2.72
N CYS A 184 -13.15 -10.33 -3.62
CA CYS A 184 -14.31 -9.43 -3.51
C CYS A 184 -15.64 -10.22 -3.56
N HIS A 185 -15.73 -11.24 -4.40
CA HIS A 185 -16.92 -12.07 -4.49
C HIS A 185 -17.19 -12.78 -3.15
N TYR A 186 -16.22 -13.51 -2.61
CA TYR A 186 -16.41 -14.25 -1.35
C TYR A 186 -16.54 -13.35 -0.14
N ALA A 187 -15.78 -12.24 -0.08
CA ALA A 187 -15.84 -11.29 1.00
C ALA A 187 -17.24 -10.63 1.08
N ILE A 188 -17.78 -10.18 -0.06
CA ILE A 188 -19.11 -9.56 -0.13
C ILE A 188 -20.22 -10.59 0.06
N ALA A 189 -20.11 -11.79 -0.54
CA ALA A 189 -21.05 -12.87 -0.32
C ALA A 189 -21.11 -13.29 1.16
N GLY A 190 -19.93 -13.34 1.82
CA GLY A 190 -19.85 -13.62 3.25
C GLY A 190 -20.56 -12.58 4.13
N LEU A 191 -20.55 -11.31 3.72
CA LEU A 191 -21.34 -10.26 4.39
C LEU A 191 -22.85 -10.47 4.22
N SER A 192 -23.27 -11.02 3.07
CA SER A 192 -24.68 -11.20 2.73
C SER A 192 -25.32 -12.44 3.38
N THR A 193 -24.53 -13.35 3.96
CA THR A 193 -25.00 -14.61 4.55
C THR A 193 -25.10 -14.61 6.07
N ARG A 194 -24.79 -13.48 6.71
CA ARG A 194 -24.97 -13.26 8.16
C ARG A 194 -26.30 -12.56 8.39
#